data_8a7fcb674b2ceceb8df6c23779688c25
#
_entry.id   8a7fcb674b2ceceb8df6c23779688c25
#
_cell.length_a   1.000
_cell.length_b   1.000
_cell.length_c   1.000
_cell.angle_alpha   90.00
_cell.angle_beta   90.00
_cell.angle_gamma   90.00
#
_symmetry.space_group_name_H-M   'P 1'
#
loop_
_entity.id
_entity.type
_entity.pdbx_description
1 polymer ?
#
loop_
_entity_poly.entity_id
_entity_poly.type
_entity_poly.pdbx_seq_one_letter_code
_entity_poly.pdbx_strand_id
1 'polypeptide(L)'
;RIPDLLSIFLEDWLEHKKSKNLSYKEYLEARGTQFVQDLCSTFNDEMPSMEENINAYVDYTPPGHEKNTEPLSLKDIGQGECSAGVFDMIGVDKGLIEKNLKSLKNNGAAPNEERTIILKDTLLHSARMLLITKGISTTKEEKIFSSFKKHFIVGGLISDKYLVLMDEKVRGAQNNPQEIMDFEELIVGLASDVINIYDEMDDSLRSLKSSN
;
A
#
# COMPACT_ATOMS: atom_id res chain seq x y z
N ARG A 1 9.42 20.90 12.08
CA ARG A 1 10.49 21.32 11.13
C ARG A 1 10.01 21.60 9.71
N ILE A 2 9.11 20.78 9.14
CA ILE A 2 8.53 21.10 7.81
C ILE A 2 7.83 22.46 7.81
N PRO A 3 7.03 22.83 8.84
CA PRO A 3 6.47 24.17 8.93
C PRO A 3 7.53 25.29 8.95
N ASP A 4 8.64 25.08 9.64
CA ASP A 4 9.72 26.07 9.73
C ASP A 4 10.40 26.26 8.37
N LEU A 5 10.71 25.15 7.68
CA LEU A 5 11.28 25.17 6.33
C LEU A 5 10.36 25.91 5.36
N LEU A 6 9.05 25.58 5.39
CA LEU A 6 8.06 26.24 4.54
C LEU A 6 7.94 27.74 4.85
N SER A 7 8.00 28.13 6.12
CA SER A 7 7.94 29.55 6.52
C SER A 7 9.14 30.32 5.94
N ILE A 8 10.34 29.81 6.10
CA ILE A 8 11.56 30.43 5.57
C ILE A 8 11.50 30.53 4.04
N PHE A 9 11.04 29.46 3.38
CA PHE A 9 10.89 29.45 1.92
C PHE A 9 9.87 30.48 1.42
N LEU A 10 8.72 30.57 2.09
CA LEU A 10 7.66 31.51 1.71
C LEU A 10 8.06 32.97 1.98
N GLU A 11 8.81 33.23 3.05
CA GLU A 11 9.35 34.55 3.37
C GLU A 11 10.33 35.00 2.30
N ASP A 12 11.28 34.16 1.88
CA ASP A 12 12.22 34.46 0.79
C ASP A 12 11.46 34.74 -0.53
N TRP A 13 10.46 33.95 -0.87
CA TRP A 13 9.63 34.24 -2.04
C TRP A 13 8.89 35.56 -1.95
N LEU A 14 8.26 35.87 -0.81
CA LEU A 14 7.51 37.11 -0.61
C LEU A 14 8.42 38.33 -0.71
N GLU A 15 9.65 38.26 -0.22
CA GLU A 15 10.65 39.30 -0.35
C GLU A 15 11.04 39.54 -1.82
N HIS A 16 11.29 38.49 -2.56
CA HIS A 16 11.59 38.56 -4.00
C HIS A 16 10.41 39.05 -4.83
N LYS A 17 9.20 38.67 -4.48
CA LYS A 17 7.97 39.17 -5.11
C LYS A 17 7.82 40.67 -4.91
N LYS A 18 8.09 41.17 -3.70
CA LYS A 18 8.01 42.61 -3.41
C LYS A 18 9.12 43.42 -4.08
N SER A 19 10.33 42.90 -4.10
CA SER A 19 11.51 43.64 -4.60
C SER A 19 11.65 43.57 -6.11
N LYS A 20 11.30 42.47 -6.76
CA LYS A 20 11.53 42.22 -8.20
C LYS A 20 10.27 41.97 -9.01
N ASN A 21 9.09 42.00 -8.36
CA ASN A 21 7.78 41.72 -8.97
C ASN A 21 7.72 40.43 -9.79
N LEU A 22 8.45 39.38 -9.32
CA LEU A 22 8.49 38.07 -9.98
C LEU A 22 7.20 37.31 -9.71
N SER A 23 6.72 36.57 -10.71
CA SER A 23 5.74 35.51 -10.50
C SER A 23 6.38 34.36 -9.74
N TYR A 24 5.55 33.49 -9.12
CA TYR A 24 6.05 32.33 -8.38
C TYR A 24 6.87 31.37 -9.27
N LYS A 25 6.46 31.21 -10.52
CA LYS A 25 7.17 30.39 -11.51
C LYS A 25 8.56 30.95 -11.81
N GLU A 26 8.65 32.24 -12.10
CA GLU A 26 9.92 32.90 -12.39
C GLU A 26 10.86 32.90 -11.18
N TYR A 27 10.32 33.04 -9.97
CA TYR A 27 11.10 32.89 -8.76
C TYR A 27 11.66 31.47 -8.61
N LEU A 28 10.84 30.41 -8.80
CA LEU A 28 11.30 29.04 -8.71
C LEU A 28 12.41 28.74 -9.72
N GLU A 29 12.26 29.18 -10.96
CA GLU A 29 13.24 28.98 -12.04
C GLU A 29 14.57 29.73 -11.76
N ALA A 30 14.50 30.95 -11.23
CA ALA A 30 15.67 31.79 -11.02
C ALA A 30 16.44 31.46 -9.71
N ARG A 31 15.77 31.05 -8.65
CA ARG A 31 16.34 30.87 -7.31
C ARG A 31 15.69 29.78 -6.48
N GLY A 32 14.37 29.67 -6.53
CA GLY A 32 13.60 28.89 -5.55
C GLY A 32 14.03 27.44 -5.46
N THR A 33 14.33 26.80 -6.58
CA THR A 33 14.79 25.40 -6.61
C THR A 33 16.12 25.22 -5.88
N GLN A 34 17.10 26.07 -6.15
CA GLN A 34 18.41 26.00 -5.49
C GLN A 34 18.28 26.35 -4.00
N PHE A 35 17.50 27.38 -3.69
CA PHE A 35 17.27 27.79 -2.30
C PHE A 35 16.63 26.68 -1.46
N VAL A 36 15.64 25.95 -2.01
CA VAL A 36 15.04 24.81 -1.32
C VAL A 36 16.04 23.68 -1.11
N GLN A 37 16.90 23.39 -2.09
CA GLN A 37 17.93 22.37 -1.93
C GLN A 37 18.92 22.72 -0.82
N ASP A 38 19.40 23.97 -0.79
CA ASP A 38 20.32 24.46 0.25
C ASP A 38 19.66 24.42 1.63
N LEU A 39 18.40 24.83 1.70
CA LEU A 39 17.60 24.81 2.93
C LEU A 39 17.40 23.38 3.44
N CYS A 40 17.02 22.46 2.57
CA CYS A 40 16.85 21.04 2.92
C CYS A 40 18.16 20.42 3.42
N SER A 41 19.30 20.75 2.80
CA SER A 41 20.61 20.27 3.25
C SER A 41 20.92 20.77 4.67
N THR A 42 20.72 22.08 4.93
CA THR A 42 20.92 22.67 6.26
C THR A 42 20.04 22.00 7.32
N PHE A 43 18.76 21.79 7.00
CA PHE A 43 17.83 21.12 7.93
C PHE A 43 18.17 19.66 8.18
N ASN A 44 18.73 18.96 7.19
CA ASN A 44 19.20 17.58 7.35
C ASN A 44 20.44 17.50 8.26
N ASP A 45 21.40 18.39 8.05
CA ASP A 45 22.63 18.43 8.84
C ASP A 45 22.38 18.75 10.32
N GLU A 46 21.33 19.52 10.60
CA GLU A 46 20.88 19.87 11.96
C GLU A 46 19.92 18.85 12.58
N MET A 47 19.56 17.77 11.86
CA MET A 47 18.65 16.76 12.38
C MET A 47 19.38 15.91 13.45
N PRO A 48 18.91 15.89 14.69
CA PRO A 48 19.45 14.96 15.68
C PRO A 48 19.19 13.52 15.22
N SER A 49 20.04 12.60 15.61
CA SER A 49 19.76 11.18 15.36
C SER A 49 18.50 10.74 16.10
N MET A 50 17.84 9.68 15.62
CA MET A 50 16.63 9.14 16.25
C MET A 50 16.91 8.71 17.70
N GLU A 51 18.14 8.28 18.00
CA GLU A 51 18.58 7.89 19.34
C GLU A 51 18.71 9.10 20.28
N GLU A 52 19.10 10.27 19.75
CA GLU A 52 19.25 11.49 20.52
C GLU A 52 17.93 12.20 20.79
N ASN A 53 17.00 12.19 19.80
CA ASN A 53 15.72 12.86 19.95
C ASN A 53 14.61 12.21 19.07
N ILE A 54 13.94 11.22 19.62
CA ILE A 54 12.83 10.54 18.93
C ILE A 54 11.68 11.48 18.59
N ASN A 55 11.45 12.53 19.37
CA ASN A 55 10.36 13.48 19.14
C ASN A 55 10.58 14.31 17.86
N ALA A 56 11.81 14.40 17.33
CA ALA A 56 12.08 15.05 16.05
C ALA A 56 11.50 14.28 14.84
N TYR A 57 11.12 13.00 15.05
CA TYR A 57 10.63 12.07 14.02
C TYR A 57 9.15 11.70 14.21
N VAL A 58 8.49 12.25 15.21
CA VAL A 58 7.07 12.01 15.49
C VAL A 58 6.23 13.10 14.82
N ASP A 59 5.11 12.69 14.21
CA ASP A 59 4.16 13.62 13.62
C ASP A 59 3.59 14.58 14.65
N TYR A 60 3.39 15.83 14.23
CA TYR A 60 2.77 16.85 15.06
C TYR A 60 1.36 16.45 15.50
N THR A 61 1.17 16.26 16.79
CA THR A 61 -0.13 16.05 17.40
C THR A 61 -0.58 17.35 18.07
N PRO A 62 -1.70 17.96 17.64
CA PRO A 62 -2.19 19.18 18.27
C PRO A 62 -2.43 18.99 19.78
N PRO A 63 -2.20 20.02 20.61
CA PRO A 63 -2.49 19.97 22.04
C PRO A 63 -3.97 19.59 22.28
N GLY A 64 -4.21 18.64 23.16
CA GLY A 64 -5.55 18.12 23.49
C GLY A 64 -5.93 16.81 22.80
N HIS A 65 -5.09 16.30 21.90
CA HIS A 65 -5.21 14.97 21.30
C HIS A 65 -4.08 14.05 21.79
N GLU A 66 -3.72 14.16 23.06
CA GLU A 66 -2.81 13.21 23.70
C GLU A 66 -3.45 11.81 23.67
N LYS A 67 -3.22 11.08 22.58
CA LYS A 67 -3.37 9.63 22.61
C LYS A 67 -2.31 9.14 23.59
N ASN A 68 -2.68 8.24 24.51
CA ASN A 68 -1.75 7.41 25.27
C ASN A 68 -0.90 6.63 24.23
N THR A 69 0.10 7.27 23.70
CA THR A 69 1.07 6.64 22.82
C THR A 69 2.12 6.01 23.71
N GLU A 70 1.99 4.70 23.93
CA GLU A 70 3.18 3.91 24.20
C GLU A 70 4.22 4.27 23.12
N PRO A 71 5.51 4.39 23.48
CA PRO A 71 6.54 4.75 22.51
C PRO A 71 6.46 3.77 21.35
N LEU A 72 6.17 4.31 20.15
CA LEU A 72 6.12 3.53 18.90
C LEU A 72 7.43 2.75 18.79
N SER A 73 7.35 1.44 18.74
CA SER A 73 8.53 0.63 18.53
C SER A 73 9.09 0.94 17.14
N LEU A 74 10.41 0.87 16.97
CA LEU A 74 11.08 1.02 15.66
C LEU A 74 10.48 0.13 14.56
N LYS A 75 9.73 -0.92 14.94
CA LYS A 75 9.00 -1.79 14.04
C LYS A 75 7.71 -1.16 13.49
N ASP A 76 7.15 -0.19 14.19
CA ASP A 76 5.89 0.47 13.82
C ASP A 76 6.15 1.70 12.92
N ILE A 77 7.33 2.30 12.99
CA ILE A 77 7.73 3.47 12.18
C ILE A 77 7.92 3.10 10.69
N GLY A 78 8.26 1.85 10.39
CA GLY A 78 8.38 1.36 9.00
C GLY A 78 7.06 1.15 8.25
N GLN A 79 5.90 1.42 8.87
CA GLN A 79 4.58 1.25 8.27
C GLN A 79 3.88 2.57 7.90
N GLY A 80 4.56 3.70 8.05
CA GLY A 80 4.05 5.02 7.67
C GLY A 80 4.22 5.34 6.19
N GLU A 81 3.92 4.41 5.29
CA GLU A 81 3.68 4.79 3.89
C GLU A 81 2.43 5.68 3.86
N CYS A 82 2.56 6.83 3.21
CA CYS A 82 1.45 7.74 2.98
C CYS A 82 0.22 6.94 2.55
N SER A 83 -0.90 7.10 3.25
CA SER A 83 -2.16 6.40 2.96
C SER A 83 -2.57 6.51 1.49
N ALA A 84 -2.21 7.58 0.78
CA ALA A 84 -2.39 7.73 -0.66
C ALA A 84 -1.66 6.62 -1.46
N GLY A 85 -0.39 6.33 -1.16
CA GLY A 85 0.37 5.27 -1.85
C GLY A 85 -0.16 3.87 -1.56
N VAL A 86 -0.75 3.65 -0.39
CA VAL A 86 -1.36 2.36 -0.03
C VAL A 86 -2.62 2.11 -0.85
N PHE A 87 -3.47 3.13 -1.07
CA PHE A 87 -4.65 3.00 -1.92
C PHE A 87 -4.30 2.80 -3.39
N ASP A 88 -3.23 3.40 -3.88
CA ASP A 88 -2.73 3.17 -5.24
C ASP A 88 -2.35 1.70 -5.45
N MET A 89 -1.81 1.03 -4.42
CA MET A 89 -1.49 -0.40 -4.49
C MET A 89 -2.73 -1.29 -4.69
N ILE A 90 -3.88 -0.93 -4.12
CA ILE A 90 -5.13 -1.67 -4.36
C ILE A 90 -5.52 -1.62 -5.84
N GLY A 91 -5.44 -0.42 -6.45
CA GLY A 91 -5.70 -0.24 -7.87
C GLY A 91 -4.75 -1.05 -8.76
N VAL A 92 -3.47 -1.11 -8.40
CA VAL A 92 -2.46 -1.92 -9.09
C VAL A 92 -2.80 -3.40 -8.98
N ASP A 93 -3.08 -3.91 -7.77
CA ASP A 93 -3.43 -5.31 -7.57
C ASP A 93 -4.71 -5.69 -8.31
N LYS A 94 -5.76 -4.86 -8.26
CA LYS A 94 -6.99 -5.06 -9.02
C LYS A 94 -6.73 -5.16 -10.53
N GLY A 95 -5.94 -4.23 -11.07
CA GLY A 95 -5.60 -4.24 -12.50
C GLY A 95 -4.80 -5.48 -12.91
N LEU A 96 -3.89 -5.96 -12.07
CA LEU A 96 -3.14 -7.19 -12.31
C LEU A 96 -4.04 -8.42 -12.27
N ILE A 97 -4.95 -8.52 -11.29
CA ILE A 97 -5.94 -9.61 -11.19
C ILE A 97 -6.81 -9.63 -12.46
N GLU A 98 -7.38 -8.50 -12.87
CA GLU A 98 -8.22 -8.41 -14.07
C GLU A 98 -7.48 -8.80 -15.35
N LYS A 99 -6.22 -8.36 -15.49
CA LYS A 99 -5.34 -8.75 -16.60
C LYS A 99 -5.10 -10.26 -16.61
N ASN A 100 -4.78 -10.83 -15.48
CA ASN A 100 -4.50 -12.26 -15.33
C ASN A 100 -5.74 -13.09 -15.63
N LEU A 101 -6.93 -12.72 -15.13
CA LEU A 101 -8.19 -13.38 -15.43
C LEU A 101 -8.51 -13.37 -16.94
N LYS A 102 -8.22 -12.25 -17.63
CA LYS A 102 -8.36 -12.19 -19.10
C LYS A 102 -7.38 -13.14 -19.81
N SER A 103 -6.13 -13.20 -19.34
CA SER A 103 -5.12 -14.10 -19.91
C SER A 103 -5.49 -15.57 -19.71
N LEU A 104 -6.01 -15.95 -18.54
CA LEU A 104 -6.46 -17.30 -18.25
C LEU A 104 -7.65 -17.74 -19.14
N LYS A 105 -8.54 -16.81 -19.51
CA LYS A 105 -9.65 -17.09 -20.42
C LYS A 105 -9.21 -17.27 -21.87
N ASN A 106 -8.18 -16.53 -22.30
CA ASN A 106 -7.75 -16.50 -23.71
C ASN A 106 -6.72 -17.59 -24.04
N ASN A 107 -5.89 -17.98 -23.11
CA ASN A 107 -4.88 -19.04 -23.28
C ASN A 107 -5.53 -20.40 -22.97
N GLY A 108 -5.65 -21.28 -23.97
CA GLY A 108 -6.30 -22.57 -23.85
C GLY A 108 -5.89 -23.36 -22.59
N ALA A 109 -6.69 -24.36 -22.23
CA ALA A 109 -6.61 -25.08 -20.94
C ALA A 109 -5.36 -25.97 -20.74
N ALA A 110 -4.40 -25.96 -21.68
CA ALA A 110 -3.20 -26.80 -21.54
C ALA A 110 -2.30 -26.28 -20.43
N PRO A 111 -1.86 -27.16 -19.49
CA PRO A 111 -0.91 -26.81 -18.44
C PRO A 111 0.38 -26.36 -19.08
N ASN A 112 0.83 -25.15 -18.74
CA ASN A 112 2.13 -24.65 -19.09
C ASN A 112 2.70 -23.82 -17.92
N GLU A 113 3.98 -23.58 -17.95
CA GLU A 113 4.69 -22.86 -16.91
C GLU A 113 4.16 -21.42 -16.77
N GLU A 114 3.84 -20.76 -17.89
CA GLU A 114 3.27 -19.41 -17.90
C GLU A 114 1.91 -19.36 -17.17
N ARG A 115 1.03 -20.34 -17.43
CA ARG A 115 -0.27 -20.42 -16.76
C ARG A 115 -0.14 -20.60 -15.24
N THR A 116 0.81 -21.43 -14.82
CA THR A 116 1.15 -21.63 -13.41
C THR A 116 1.57 -20.34 -12.73
N ILE A 117 2.41 -19.54 -13.39
CA ILE A 117 2.85 -18.23 -12.88
C ILE A 117 1.65 -17.30 -12.75
N ILE A 118 0.82 -17.21 -13.78
CA ILE A 118 -0.38 -16.34 -13.78
C ILE A 118 -1.32 -16.73 -12.63
N LEU A 119 -1.54 -18.02 -12.36
CA LEU A 119 -2.39 -18.46 -11.26
C LEU A 119 -1.81 -18.10 -9.89
N LYS A 120 -0.49 -18.28 -9.69
CA LYS A 120 0.20 -17.90 -8.44
C LYS A 120 0.11 -16.40 -8.21
N ASP A 121 0.40 -15.60 -9.22
CA ASP A 121 0.31 -14.14 -9.15
C ASP A 121 -1.13 -13.68 -8.86
N THR A 122 -2.11 -14.30 -9.51
CA THR A 122 -3.53 -13.99 -9.27
C THR A 122 -3.91 -14.26 -7.83
N LEU A 123 -3.50 -15.39 -7.27
CA LEU A 123 -3.77 -15.77 -5.89
C LEU A 123 -3.11 -14.79 -4.91
N LEU A 124 -1.84 -14.43 -5.14
CA LEU A 124 -1.08 -13.52 -4.31
C LEU A 124 -1.69 -12.12 -4.31
N HIS A 125 -1.97 -11.55 -5.50
CA HIS A 125 -2.57 -10.22 -5.63
C HIS A 125 -3.97 -10.17 -5.02
N SER A 126 -4.78 -11.23 -5.18
CA SER A 126 -6.11 -11.31 -4.56
C SER A 126 -6.05 -11.25 -3.03
N ALA A 127 -5.13 -12.01 -2.41
CA ALA A 127 -4.96 -11.98 -0.97
C ALA A 127 -4.42 -10.62 -0.48
N ARG A 128 -3.45 -10.03 -1.19
CA ARG A 128 -2.83 -8.76 -0.80
C ARG A 128 -3.79 -7.58 -0.92
N MET A 129 -4.56 -7.51 -1.99
CA MET A 129 -5.49 -6.42 -2.28
C MET A 129 -6.44 -6.15 -1.10
N LEU A 130 -7.10 -7.17 -0.55
CA LEU A 130 -8.01 -6.97 0.58
C LEU A 130 -7.29 -6.69 1.89
N LEU A 131 -6.06 -7.20 2.09
CA LEU A 131 -5.29 -6.91 3.31
C LEU A 131 -4.98 -5.42 3.46
N ILE A 132 -4.76 -4.74 2.35
CA ILE A 132 -4.52 -3.29 2.33
C ILE A 132 -5.71 -2.53 2.91
N THR A 133 -6.95 -2.98 2.66
CA THR A 133 -8.16 -2.35 3.25
C THR A 133 -8.20 -2.46 4.78
N LYS A 134 -7.45 -3.39 5.36
CA LYS A 134 -7.28 -3.54 6.82
C LYS A 134 -6.01 -2.86 7.35
N GLY A 135 -5.32 -2.09 6.51
CA GLY A 135 -4.05 -1.43 6.88
C GLY A 135 -2.88 -2.42 7.02
N ILE A 136 -3.00 -3.63 6.46
CA ILE A 136 -1.94 -4.65 6.51
C ILE A 136 -1.17 -4.60 5.20
N SER A 137 0.03 -4.01 5.24
CA SER A 137 0.98 -4.00 4.14
C SER A 137 2.17 -4.88 4.47
N THR A 138 2.43 -5.89 3.64
CA THR A 138 3.59 -6.78 3.80
C THR A 138 3.95 -7.42 2.47
N THR A 139 5.25 -7.63 2.25
CA THR A 139 5.78 -8.31 1.06
C THR A 139 6.07 -9.80 1.32
N LYS A 140 6.00 -10.24 2.58
CA LYS A 140 6.24 -11.64 2.94
C LYS A 140 5.00 -12.47 2.62
N GLU A 141 5.13 -13.37 1.65
CA GLU A 141 4.03 -14.22 1.17
C GLU A 141 3.33 -15.00 2.29
N GLU A 142 4.09 -15.65 3.17
CA GLU A 142 3.53 -16.37 4.33
C GLU A 142 2.65 -15.48 5.21
N LYS A 143 3.08 -14.24 5.43
CA LYS A 143 2.33 -13.28 6.24
C LYS A 143 1.08 -12.80 5.49
N ILE A 144 1.14 -12.63 4.18
CA ILE A 144 -0.03 -12.30 3.35
C ILE A 144 -1.10 -13.37 3.53
N PHE A 145 -0.78 -14.63 3.26
CA PHE A 145 -1.78 -15.71 3.30
C PHE A 145 -2.28 -16.03 4.71
N SER A 146 -1.40 -16.00 5.72
CA SER A 146 -1.84 -16.20 7.11
C SER A 146 -2.76 -15.08 7.60
N SER A 147 -2.48 -13.82 7.24
CA SER A 147 -3.32 -12.68 7.58
C SER A 147 -4.64 -12.70 6.80
N PHE A 148 -4.59 -13.02 5.50
CA PHE A 148 -5.79 -13.16 4.68
C PHE A 148 -6.74 -14.24 5.22
N LYS A 149 -6.20 -15.43 5.51
CA LYS A 149 -6.94 -16.49 6.17
C LYS A 149 -7.64 -16.00 7.43
N LYS A 150 -6.88 -15.34 8.32
CA LYS A 150 -7.38 -14.87 9.62
C LYS A 150 -8.48 -13.83 9.48
N HIS A 151 -8.28 -12.82 8.64
CA HIS A 151 -9.15 -11.64 8.61
C HIS A 151 -10.33 -11.77 7.65
N PHE A 152 -10.22 -12.57 6.62
CA PHE A 152 -11.24 -12.65 5.58
C PHE A 152 -11.96 -14.00 5.54
N ILE A 153 -11.25 -15.13 5.62
CA ILE A 153 -11.89 -16.44 5.58
C ILE A 153 -12.45 -16.78 6.97
N VAL A 154 -11.61 -16.83 8.00
CA VAL A 154 -12.06 -17.09 9.38
C VAL A 154 -12.96 -15.96 9.88
N GLY A 155 -12.75 -14.73 9.40
CA GLY A 155 -13.62 -13.59 9.64
C GLY A 155 -14.98 -13.65 8.94
N GLY A 156 -15.23 -14.64 8.10
CA GLY A 156 -16.54 -14.89 7.46
C GLY A 156 -16.90 -13.98 6.29
N LEU A 157 -15.98 -13.14 5.81
CA LEU A 157 -16.20 -12.30 4.63
C LEU A 157 -16.00 -13.06 3.32
N ILE A 158 -15.16 -14.08 3.34
CA ILE A 158 -14.84 -14.96 2.21
C ILE A 158 -15.13 -16.40 2.60
N SER A 159 -15.68 -17.17 1.66
CA SER A 159 -16.10 -18.55 1.87
C SER A 159 -14.94 -19.47 2.29
N ASP A 160 -15.24 -20.38 3.22
CA ASP A 160 -14.29 -21.40 3.71
C ASP A 160 -13.78 -22.35 2.63
N LYS A 161 -14.47 -22.47 1.49
CA LYS A 161 -14.02 -23.29 0.35
C LYS A 161 -12.61 -22.91 -0.13
N TYR A 162 -12.15 -21.66 0.13
CA TYR A 162 -10.85 -21.17 -0.26
C TYR A 162 -9.73 -21.45 0.75
N LEU A 163 -10.03 -22.09 1.89
CA LEU A 163 -9.01 -22.43 2.90
C LEU A 163 -7.88 -23.27 2.32
N VAL A 164 -8.19 -24.17 1.39
CA VAL A 164 -7.20 -25.02 0.74
C VAL A 164 -6.12 -24.23 -0.02
N LEU A 165 -6.48 -23.07 -0.57
CA LEU A 165 -5.54 -22.18 -1.27
C LEU A 165 -4.54 -21.50 -0.33
N MET A 166 -4.82 -21.49 0.96
CA MET A 166 -3.95 -20.91 1.98
C MET A 166 -2.87 -21.91 2.46
N ASP A 167 -2.94 -23.17 2.03
CA ASP A 167 -1.94 -24.18 2.37
C ASP A 167 -0.63 -23.92 1.60
N GLU A 168 0.48 -23.95 2.31
CA GLU A 168 1.82 -23.78 1.73
C GLU A 168 2.13 -24.80 0.64
N LYS A 169 1.63 -26.04 0.77
CA LYS A 169 1.83 -27.09 -0.23
C LYS A 169 1.19 -26.70 -1.57
N VAL A 170 -0.01 -26.14 -1.57
CA VAL A 170 -0.69 -25.69 -2.79
C VAL A 170 0.04 -24.51 -3.42
N ARG A 171 0.54 -23.58 -2.60
CA ARG A 171 1.25 -22.38 -3.04
C ARG A 171 2.69 -22.70 -3.46
N GLY A 172 3.33 -23.59 -2.72
CA GLY A 172 4.72 -24.04 -2.93
C GLY A 172 4.91 -25.06 -4.06
N ALA A 173 3.90 -25.33 -4.88
CA ALA A 173 3.95 -26.25 -6.01
C ALA A 173 4.97 -25.80 -7.09
N GLN A 174 6.21 -25.47 -6.66
CA GLN A 174 7.31 -25.10 -7.56
C GLN A 174 7.79 -26.28 -8.40
N ASN A 175 7.57 -27.52 -7.92
CA ASN A 175 8.08 -28.72 -8.56
C ASN A 175 7.02 -29.45 -9.42
N ASN A 176 5.74 -29.09 -9.30
CA ASN A 176 4.68 -29.71 -10.08
C ASN A 176 3.64 -28.66 -10.53
N PRO A 177 3.75 -28.15 -11.77
CA PRO A 177 2.77 -27.19 -12.32
C PRO A 177 1.33 -27.70 -12.27
N GLN A 178 1.11 -29.03 -12.32
CA GLN A 178 -0.22 -29.63 -12.31
C GLN A 178 -0.95 -29.37 -10.98
N GLU A 179 -0.25 -29.37 -9.87
CA GLU A 179 -0.91 -29.21 -8.55
C GLU A 179 -1.67 -27.88 -8.41
N ILE A 180 -1.15 -26.76 -8.91
CA ILE A 180 -1.85 -25.49 -8.84
C ILE A 180 -2.95 -25.39 -9.89
N MET A 181 -2.81 -26.08 -11.01
CA MET A 181 -3.80 -26.14 -12.07
C MET A 181 -5.10 -26.82 -11.60
N ASP A 182 -4.99 -27.79 -10.71
CA ASP A 182 -6.16 -28.47 -10.12
C ASP A 182 -7.03 -27.51 -9.27
N PHE A 183 -6.46 -26.38 -8.87
CA PHE A 183 -7.15 -25.32 -8.12
C PHE A 183 -7.52 -24.09 -8.97
N GLU A 184 -7.34 -24.13 -10.28
CA GLU A 184 -7.59 -22.99 -11.16
C GLU A 184 -8.99 -22.38 -10.96
N GLU A 185 -10.04 -23.18 -10.95
CA GLU A 185 -11.42 -22.70 -10.77
C GLU A 185 -11.60 -22.00 -9.41
N LEU A 186 -10.96 -22.53 -8.36
CA LEU A 186 -11.00 -21.91 -7.03
C LEU A 186 -10.23 -20.59 -7.00
N ILE A 187 -9.07 -20.50 -7.66
CA ILE A 187 -8.26 -19.28 -7.73
C ILE A 187 -9.01 -18.20 -8.50
N VAL A 188 -9.58 -18.53 -9.64
CA VAL A 188 -10.40 -17.63 -10.45
C VAL A 188 -11.66 -17.17 -9.67
N GLY A 189 -12.29 -18.10 -8.96
CA GLY A 189 -13.43 -17.81 -8.09
C GLY A 189 -13.05 -16.86 -6.96
N LEU A 190 -11.96 -17.13 -6.25
CA LEU A 190 -11.45 -16.24 -5.19
C LEU A 190 -11.15 -14.84 -5.72
N ALA A 191 -10.46 -14.73 -6.85
CA ALA A 191 -10.13 -13.45 -7.47
C ALA A 191 -11.38 -12.63 -7.80
N SER A 192 -12.42 -13.30 -8.32
CA SER A 192 -13.71 -12.65 -8.62
C SER A 192 -14.43 -12.20 -7.35
N ASP A 193 -14.46 -13.04 -6.31
CA ASP A 193 -15.09 -12.72 -5.03
C ASP A 193 -14.37 -11.54 -4.34
N VAL A 194 -13.03 -11.50 -4.41
CA VAL A 194 -12.21 -10.41 -3.85
C VAL A 194 -12.52 -9.08 -4.54
N ILE A 195 -12.61 -9.06 -5.88
CA ILE A 195 -12.97 -7.85 -6.63
C ILE A 195 -14.36 -7.39 -6.25
N ASN A 196 -15.33 -8.29 -6.20
CA ASN A 196 -16.71 -7.96 -5.86
C ASN A 196 -16.82 -7.39 -4.44
N ILE A 197 -16.18 -8.03 -3.47
CA ILE A 197 -16.16 -7.54 -2.08
C ILE A 197 -15.56 -6.13 -2.02
N TYR A 198 -14.47 -5.88 -2.73
CA TYR A 198 -13.85 -4.55 -2.77
C TYR A 198 -14.79 -3.51 -3.40
N ASP A 199 -15.43 -3.84 -4.51
CA ASP A 199 -16.34 -2.92 -5.22
C ASP A 199 -17.63 -2.64 -4.42
N GLU A 200 -18.01 -3.54 -3.49
CA GLU A 200 -19.12 -3.37 -2.56
C GLU A 200 -18.73 -2.65 -1.26
N MET A 201 -17.43 -2.40 -1.01
CA MET A 201 -17.01 -1.65 0.16
C MET A 201 -17.45 -0.18 0.08
N ASP A 202 -17.70 0.41 1.24
CA ASP A 202 -17.93 1.85 1.36
C ASP A 202 -16.63 2.65 1.14
N ASP A 203 -16.73 3.96 1.03
CA ASP A 203 -15.59 4.85 0.78
C ASP A 203 -14.54 4.81 1.90
N SER A 204 -14.89 4.29 3.08
CA SER A 204 -13.96 4.09 4.19
C SER A 204 -13.15 2.79 4.04
N LEU A 205 -13.50 1.92 3.12
CA LEU A 205 -12.95 0.58 2.90
C LEU A 205 -12.97 -0.33 4.15
N ARG A 206 -13.86 -0.04 5.10
CA ARG A 206 -13.96 -0.78 6.37
C ARG A 206 -15.20 -1.65 6.46
N SER A 207 -16.26 -1.28 5.76
CA SER A 207 -17.56 -1.94 5.81
C SER A 207 -18.07 -2.18 4.40
N LEU A 208 -18.91 -3.20 4.21
CA LEU A 208 -19.68 -3.36 2.99
C LEU A 208 -20.80 -2.31 2.98
N LYS A 209 -21.14 -1.80 1.79
CA LYS A 209 -22.29 -0.90 1.63
C LYS A 209 -23.55 -1.60 2.13
N SER A 210 -24.28 -0.94 3.03
CA SER A 210 -25.58 -1.44 3.46
C SER A 210 -26.48 -1.52 2.24
N SER A 211 -26.98 -2.72 1.93
CA SER A 211 -28.01 -2.90 0.91
C SER A 211 -29.29 -2.21 1.44
N ASN A 212 -29.64 -1.08 0.84
CA ASN A 212 -30.94 -0.43 1.04
C ASN A 212 -31.99 -1.12 0.23
#